data_c8b9ad973e50562367a7888972de7fbd
#
_entry.id   c8b9ad973e50562367a7888972de7fbd
#
_cell.length_a   1.000
_cell.length_b   1.000
_cell.length_c   1.000
_cell.angle_alpha   90.00
_cell.angle_beta   90.00
_cell.angle_gamma   90.00
#
_symmetry.space_group_name_H-M   'P 1'
#
loop_
_entity.id
_entity.type
_entity.pdbx_description
1 polymer ?
#
loop_
_entity_poly.entity_id
_entity_poly.type
_entity_poly.pdbx_seq_one_letter_code
_entity_poly.pdbx_strand_id
1 'polypeptide(L)'
;FSFNLFASNYEVEFFFTVDNRDFDVMEFTDEITLRQFKTNANWKDNIGNYGVVECMGNHTILKSEKTLLKMYCKEINKSNDNFVIMFDRDSENFNAGIGKSTYIHAEGKYKKYKNTKCIYAVNLFENKGSIIKQKCKIE
;
A
#
# COMPACT_ATOMS: atom_id res chain seq x y z
N PHE A 1 3.21 -30.85 25.46
CA PHE A 1 2.52 -30.55 24.20
C PHE A 1 2.81 -29.11 23.83
N SER A 2 3.71 -28.89 22.86
CA SER A 2 3.93 -27.58 22.27
C SER A 2 2.75 -27.27 21.37
N PHE A 3 1.86 -26.40 21.78
CA PHE A 3 0.94 -25.76 20.86
C PHE A 3 1.78 -24.84 19.98
N ASN A 4 2.09 -25.27 18.78
CA ASN A 4 2.52 -24.38 17.73
C ASN A 4 1.32 -23.47 17.42
N LEU A 5 1.27 -22.32 18.07
CA LEU A 5 0.45 -21.22 17.63
C LEU A 5 1.02 -20.78 16.27
N PHE A 6 0.49 -21.35 15.20
CA PHE A 6 0.74 -20.83 13.87
C PHE A 6 0.12 -19.43 13.86
N ALA A 7 0.98 -18.40 13.86
CA ALA A 7 0.53 -17.05 13.59
C ALA A 7 -0.18 -17.08 12.24
N SER A 8 -1.49 -16.76 12.22
CA SER A 8 -2.24 -16.71 10.98
C SER A 8 -1.76 -15.53 10.16
N ASN A 9 -1.36 -15.78 8.90
CA ASN A 9 -1.01 -14.71 7.97
C ASN A 9 -2.29 -14.11 7.42
N TYR A 10 -2.42 -12.80 7.57
CA TYR A 10 -3.42 -12.01 6.87
C TYR A 10 -2.79 -11.47 5.58
N GLU A 11 -3.34 -11.86 4.44
CA GLU A 11 -2.82 -11.49 3.13
C GLU A 11 -3.83 -10.64 2.38
N VAL A 12 -3.35 -9.52 1.80
CA VAL A 12 -4.16 -8.59 1.02
C VAL A 12 -3.46 -8.26 -0.28
N GLU A 13 -4.22 -8.24 -1.36
CA GLU A 13 -3.75 -7.78 -2.67
C GLU A 13 -4.48 -6.50 -3.07
N PHE A 14 -3.72 -5.52 -3.55
CA PHE A 14 -4.22 -4.24 -4.07
C PHE A 14 -3.87 -4.13 -5.55
N PHE A 15 -4.86 -3.79 -6.36
CA PHE A 15 -4.72 -3.68 -7.82
C PHE A 15 -4.96 -2.23 -8.22
N PHE A 16 -3.91 -1.56 -8.69
CA PHE A 16 -3.96 -0.18 -9.16
C PHE A 16 -3.93 -0.14 -10.67
N THR A 17 -4.74 0.76 -11.28
CA THR A 17 -4.70 1.02 -12.71
C THR A 17 -4.19 2.43 -12.98
N VAL A 18 -3.52 2.62 -14.10
CA VAL A 18 -2.92 3.92 -14.47
C VAL A 18 -3.99 4.99 -14.71
N ASP A 19 -5.10 4.59 -15.29
CA ASP A 19 -6.18 5.52 -15.69
C ASP A 19 -6.84 6.22 -14.49
N ASN A 20 -6.60 5.72 -13.29
CA ASN A 20 -7.14 6.27 -12.04
C ASN A 20 -6.13 7.14 -11.27
N ARG A 21 -5.04 7.56 -11.91
CA ARG A 21 -3.99 8.34 -11.25
C ARG A 21 -3.96 9.78 -11.73
N ASP A 22 -3.97 10.69 -10.77
CA ASP A 22 -3.61 12.08 -10.99
C ASP A 22 -2.19 12.31 -10.48
N PHE A 23 -1.36 12.96 -11.29
CA PHE A 23 0.02 13.26 -10.92
C PHE A 23 0.30 14.75 -11.00
N ASP A 24 0.94 15.26 -9.95
CA ASP A 24 1.68 16.52 -9.99
C ASP A 24 3.16 16.19 -9.85
N VAL A 25 3.98 16.73 -10.76
CA VAL A 25 5.41 16.46 -10.80
C VAL A 25 6.17 17.76 -10.69
N MET A 26 7.17 17.80 -9.82
CA MET A 26 8.10 18.91 -9.69
C MET A 26 9.54 18.38 -9.66
N GLU A 27 10.37 18.89 -10.54
CA GLU A 27 11.81 18.68 -10.51
C GLU A 27 12.44 19.81 -9.69
N PHE A 28 13.00 19.47 -8.53
CA PHE A 28 13.66 20.46 -7.68
C PHE A 28 15.09 20.71 -8.12
N THR A 29 15.77 19.66 -8.57
CA THR A 29 17.09 19.66 -9.16
C THR A 29 17.13 18.53 -10.19
N ASP A 30 18.23 18.42 -10.98
CA ASP A 30 18.48 17.25 -11.85
C ASP A 30 18.63 15.95 -11.04
N GLU A 31 18.71 16.02 -9.72
CA GLU A 31 18.89 14.85 -8.85
C GLU A 31 17.65 14.50 -8.02
N ILE A 32 16.65 15.39 -7.96
CA ILE A 32 15.49 15.21 -7.08
C ILE A 32 14.21 15.57 -7.83
N THR A 33 13.34 14.58 -8.01
CA THR A 33 11.99 14.74 -8.55
C THR A 33 10.96 14.26 -7.55
N LEU A 34 9.94 15.08 -7.29
CA LEU A 34 8.80 14.73 -6.46
C LEU A 34 7.57 14.52 -7.36
N ARG A 35 6.88 13.40 -7.15
CA ARG A 35 5.57 13.12 -7.74
C ARG A 35 4.54 13.01 -6.63
N GLN A 36 3.50 13.82 -6.72
CA GLN A 36 2.31 13.68 -5.87
C GLN A 36 1.21 13.01 -6.68
N PHE A 37 0.46 12.10 -6.08
CA PHE A 37 -0.57 11.36 -6.79
C PHE A 37 -1.81 11.07 -5.94
N LYS A 38 -2.93 10.96 -6.62
CA LYS A 38 -4.16 10.33 -6.14
C LYS A 38 -4.46 9.13 -7.01
N THR A 39 -4.92 8.06 -6.42
CA THR A 39 -5.27 6.84 -7.15
C THR A 39 -6.29 6.02 -6.36
N ASN A 40 -6.92 5.09 -7.05
CA ASN A 40 -7.80 4.09 -6.45
C ASN A 40 -7.24 2.71 -6.70
N ALA A 41 -7.54 1.78 -5.81
CA ALA A 41 -7.23 0.38 -6.00
C ALA A 41 -8.40 -0.50 -5.61
N ASN A 42 -8.61 -1.56 -6.35
CA ASN A 42 -9.41 -2.68 -5.90
C ASN A 42 -8.55 -3.55 -5.00
N TRP A 43 -9.12 -4.08 -3.94
CA TRP A 43 -8.41 -4.96 -3.03
C TRP A 43 -9.22 -6.19 -2.69
N LYS A 44 -8.52 -7.25 -2.34
CA LYS A 44 -9.09 -8.48 -1.78
C LYS A 44 -8.15 -9.07 -0.75
N ASP A 45 -8.70 -9.75 0.23
CA ASP A 45 -7.92 -10.47 1.23
C ASP A 45 -8.09 -12.00 1.11
N ASN A 46 -7.34 -12.73 1.91
CA ASN A 46 -7.36 -14.20 1.90
C ASN A 46 -8.49 -14.82 2.73
N ILE A 47 -9.36 -14.02 3.32
CA ILE A 47 -10.51 -14.48 4.12
C ILE A 47 -11.87 -14.07 3.52
N GLY A 48 -11.87 -13.60 2.27
CA GLY A 48 -13.09 -13.34 1.50
C GLY A 48 -13.59 -11.90 1.52
N ASN A 49 -12.87 -10.95 2.11
CA ASN A 49 -13.21 -9.54 2.02
C ASN A 49 -12.63 -8.93 0.73
N TYR A 50 -13.31 -7.93 0.21
CA TYR A 50 -12.88 -7.17 -0.97
C TYR A 50 -13.51 -5.78 -0.96
N GLY A 51 -12.97 -4.89 -1.75
CA GLY A 51 -13.49 -3.53 -1.85
C GLY A 51 -12.60 -2.61 -2.68
N VAL A 52 -12.76 -1.33 -2.42
CA VAL A 52 -12.01 -0.26 -3.09
C VAL A 52 -11.37 0.63 -2.04
N VAL A 53 -10.13 1.01 -2.27
CA VAL A 53 -9.43 2.03 -1.49
C VAL A 53 -9.15 3.24 -2.35
N GLU A 54 -9.20 4.40 -1.73
CA GLU A 54 -8.75 5.68 -2.29
C GLU A 54 -7.44 6.05 -1.64
N CYS A 55 -6.44 6.38 -2.45
CA CYS A 55 -5.08 6.61 -1.99
C CYS A 55 -4.55 7.98 -2.41
N MET A 56 -3.72 8.54 -1.56
CA MET A 56 -2.96 9.76 -1.84
C MET A 56 -1.55 9.58 -1.29
N GLY A 57 -0.56 10.03 -2.05
CA GLY A 57 0.81 9.93 -1.61
C GLY A 57 1.80 10.64 -2.51
N ASN A 58 3.06 10.37 -2.27
CA ASN A 58 4.15 10.91 -3.07
C ASN A 58 5.26 9.89 -3.28
N HIS A 59 5.98 10.08 -4.40
CA HIS A 59 7.26 9.46 -4.70
C HIS A 59 8.32 10.55 -4.75
N THR A 60 9.41 10.35 -4.02
CA THR A 60 10.64 11.11 -4.22
C THR A 60 11.61 10.22 -4.98
N ILE A 61 12.01 10.66 -6.17
CA ILE A 61 12.92 9.93 -7.05
C ILE A 61 14.25 10.65 -7.06
N LEU A 62 15.31 9.95 -6.67
CA LEU A 62 16.66 10.46 -6.63
C LEU A 62 17.44 10.00 -7.87
N LYS A 63 18.50 10.72 -8.25
CA LYS A 63 19.34 10.44 -9.43
C LYS A 63 19.90 9.01 -9.43
N SER A 64 20.10 8.42 -8.27
CA SER A 64 20.52 7.02 -8.12
C SER A 64 19.42 5.99 -8.41
N GLU A 65 18.27 6.44 -8.94
CA GLU A 65 17.02 5.67 -9.11
C GLU A 65 16.40 5.20 -7.79
N LYS A 66 16.96 5.60 -6.66
CA LYS A 66 16.38 5.33 -5.36
C LYS A 66 15.02 6.00 -5.25
N THR A 67 14.03 5.27 -4.80
CA THR A 67 12.66 5.75 -4.65
C THR A 67 12.22 5.70 -3.20
N LEU A 68 11.71 6.84 -2.73
CA LEU A 68 11.04 6.94 -1.45
C LEU A 68 9.55 7.13 -1.72
N LEU A 69 8.73 6.20 -1.23
CA LEU A 69 7.26 6.26 -1.34
C LEU A 69 6.65 6.43 0.03
N LYS A 70 5.66 7.31 0.12
CA LYS A 70 4.73 7.36 1.24
C LYS A 70 3.32 7.55 0.72
N MET A 71 2.42 6.65 1.07
CA MET A 71 1.05 6.64 0.57
C MET A 71 0.06 6.25 1.67
N TYR A 72 -1.06 6.96 1.70
CA TYR A 72 -2.17 6.65 2.61
C TYR A 72 -3.36 6.18 1.78
N CYS A 73 -3.95 5.07 2.18
CA CYS A 73 -5.14 4.51 1.54
C CYS A 73 -6.25 4.33 2.55
N LYS A 74 -7.46 4.74 2.18
CA LYS A 74 -8.67 4.51 2.99
C LYS A 74 -9.66 3.63 2.25
N GLU A 75 -10.31 2.73 2.98
CA GLU A 75 -11.44 1.97 2.48
C GLU A 75 -12.60 2.91 2.14
N ILE A 76 -13.17 2.74 0.95
CA ILE A 76 -14.36 3.47 0.52
C ILE A 76 -15.55 2.55 0.66
N ASN A 77 -16.29 2.66 1.77
CA ASN A 77 -17.58 2.02 1.92
C ASN A 77 -18.52 2.88 2.78
N LYS A 78 -19.79 2.55 2.75
CA LYS A 78 -20.82 3.24 3.53
C LYS A 78 -21.07 2.61 4.90
N SER A 79 -20.36 1.53 5.22
CA SER A 79 -20.48 0.84 6.50
C SER A 79 -19.49 1.41 7.52
N ASN A 80 -19.64 0.96 8.77
CA ASN A 80 -18.69 1.30 9.83
C ASN A 80 -17.44 0.41 9.83
N ASP A 81 -17.29 -0.45 8.81
CA ASP A 81 -16.14 -1.32 8.65
C ASP A 81 -15.09 -0.63 7.78
N ASN A 82 -14.24 0.16 8.41
CA ASN A 82 -13.26 1.04 7.73
C ASN A 82 -11.85 0.76 8.18
N PHE A 83 -10.89 1.10 7.32
CA PHE A 83 -9.50 1.15 7.69
C PHE A 83 -8.75 2.23 6.90
N VAL A 84 -7.63 2.66 7.47
CA VAL A 84 -6.64 3.49 6.80
C VAL A 84 -5.29 2.79 6.93
N ILE A 85 -4.63 2.59 5.79
CA ILE A 85 -3.29 1.99 5.73
C ILE A 85 -2.30 3.05 5.26
N MET A 86 -1.15 3.11 5.91
CA MET A 86 -0.01 3.87 5.45
C MET A 86 1.02 2.90 4.86
N PHE A 87 1.40 3.15 3.61
CA PHE A 87 2.45 2.42 2.90
C PHE A 87 3.72 3.26 2.86
N ASP A 88 4.85 2.61 3.10
CA ASP A 88 6.16 3.23 3.14
C ASP A 88 7.15 2.34 2.42
N ARG A 89 7.94 2.92 1.51
CA ARG A 89 8.91 2.16 0.73
C ARG A 89 10.16 3.00 0.47
N ASP A 90 11.31 2.41 0.77
CA ASP A 90 12.63 2.88 0.41
C ASP A 90 13.28 1.78 -0.44
N SER A 91 13.36 1.97 -1.74
CA SER A 91 13.84 0.94 -2.65
C SER A 91 14.77 1.49 -3.73
N GLU A 92 15.69 0.63 -4.18
CA GLU A 92 16.66 0.94 -5.24
C GLU A 92 16.01 0.99 -6.64
N ASN A 93 14.80 0.44 -6.78
CA ASN A 93 14.10 0.33 -8.05
C ASN A 93 12.69 0.91 -7.94
N PHE A 94 12.34 1.79 -8.87
CA PHE A 94 11.01 2.38 -8.95
C PHE A 94 9.93 1.33 -9.27
N ASN A 95 10.22 0.37 -10.17
CA ASN A 95 9.24 -0.55 -10.73
C ASN A 95 8.93 -1.75 -9.85
N ALA A 96 9.79 -2.05 -8.88
CA ALA A 96 9.61 -3.18 -7.96
C ALA A 96 10.29 -2.89 -6.64
N GLY A 97 9.80 -3.48 -5.59
CA GLY A 97 10.42 -3.35 -4.27
C GLY A 97 9.58 -3.93 -3.16
N ILE A 98 10.19 -3.94 -1.99
CA ILE A 98 9.57 -4.35 -0.73
C ILE A 98 9.44 -3.13 0.16
N GLY A 99 8.29 -2.97 0.78
CA GLY A 99 8.01 -1.89 1.71
C GLY A 99 7.32 -2.38 2.96
N LYS A 100 6.96 -1.43 3.80
CA LYS A 100 6.22 -1.65 5.04
C LYS A 100 4.88 -0.94 4.98
N SER A 101 3.88 -1.53 5.59
CA SER A 101 2.57 -0.90 5.74
C SER A 101 2.07 -1.04 7.17
N THR A 102 1.22 -0.12 7.58
CA THR A 102 0.65 -0.09 8.92
C THR A 102 -0.81 0.30 8.83
N TYR A 103 -1.68 -0.46 9.50
CA TYR A 103 -3.07 -0.06 9.70
C TYR A 103 -3.10 1.01 10.79
N ILE A 104 -3.06 2.26 10.40
CA ILE A 104 -3.01 3.40 11.33
C ILE A 104 -4.39 3.70 11.94
N HIS A 105 -5.45 3.24 11.29
CA HIS A 105 -6.82 3.32 11.76
C HIS A 105 -7.60 2.10 11.29
N ALA A 106 -8.46 1.56 12.11
CA ALA A 106 -9.37 0.47 11.74
C ALA A 106 -10.58 0.43 12.66
N GLU A 107 -11.74 0.20 12.07
CA GLU A 107 -13.04 0.13 12.76
C GLU A 107 -13.85 -1.06 12.29
N GLY A 108 -14.88 -1.41 13.09
CA GLY A 108 -15.77 -2.52 12.78
C GLY A 108 -15.04 -3.85 12.74
N LYS A 109 -15.30 -4.65 11.72
CA LYS A 109 -14.67 -5.97 11.56
C LYS A 109 -13.15 -5.91 11.36
N TYR A 110 -12.60 -4.74 10.98
CA TYR A 110 -11.16 -4.55 10.80
C TYR A 110 -10.44 -4.06 12.07
N LYS A 111 -11.17 -3.77 13.14
CA LYS A 111 -10.61 -3.20 14.38
C LYS A 111 -9.42 -4.00 14.94
N LYS A 112 -9.44 -5.32 14.77
CA LYS A 112 -8.35 -6.22 15.21
C LYS A 112 -7.02 -5.97 14.49
N TYR A 113 -7.04 -5.31 13.33
CA TYR A 113 -5.84 -5.00 12.57
C TYR A 113 -5.21 -3.66 12.93
N LYS A 114 -5.87 -2.84 13.75
CA LYS A 114 -5.36 -1.53 14.14
C LYS A 114 -3.97 -1.64 14.73
N ASN A 115 -3.06 -0.79 14.27
CA ASN A 115 -1.64 -0.76 14.63
C ASN A 115 -0.83 -2.00 14.17
N THR A 116 -1.41 -2.86 13.36
CA THR A 116 -0.68 -3.99 12.78
C THR A 116 0.30 -3.49 11.72
N LYS A 117 1.54 -3.97 11.82
CA LYS A 117 2.59 -3.70 10.84
C LYS A 117 2.71 -4.89 9.89
N CYS A 118 2.82 -4.57 8.61
CA CYS A 118 2.84 -5.54 7.53
C CYS A 118 4.07 -5.31 6.64
N ILE A 119 4.38 -6.30 5.83
CA ILE A 119 5.37 -6.20 4.75
C ILE A 119 4.61 -6.34 3.43
N TYR A 120 4.98 -5.57 2.43
CA TYR A 120 4.41 -5.71 1.10
C TYR A 120 5.47 -5.73 0.01
N ALA A 121 5.14 -6.37 -1.10
CA ALA A 121 5.88 -6.31 -2.34
C ALA A 121 5.04 -5.59 -3.39
N VAL A 122 5.67 -4.75 -4.19
CA VAL A 122 5.03 -4.04 -5.29
C VAL A 122 5.70 -4.36 -6.61
N ASN A 123 4.89 -4.55 -7.65
CA ASN A 123 5.34 -4.62 -9.03
C ASN A 123 4.53 -3.63 -9.88
N LEU A 124 5.23 -2.79 -10.63
CA LEU A 124 4.65 -1.89 -11.62
C LEU A 124 4.80 -2.51 -13.02
N PHE A 125 3.74 -2.44 -13.81
CA PHE A 125 3.68 -3.02 -15.15
C PHE A 125 3.63 -1.89 -16.20
N GLU A 126 4.79 -1.50 -16.72
CA GLU A 126 4.96 -0.62 -17.90
C GLU A 126 3.90 0.48 -18.05
N ASN A 127 3.67 1.30 -17.05
CA ASN A 127 2.65 2.36 -17.04
C ASN A 127 1.19 1.88 -17.18
N LYS A 128 0.92 0.58 -17.00
CA LYS A 128 -0.45 0.03 -17.09
C LYS A 128 -1.10 -0.21 -15.74
N GLY A 129 -0.32 -0.21 -14.67
CA GLY A 129 -0.82 -0.42 -13.34
C GLY A 129 0.21 -1.03 -12.41
N SER A 130 -0.21 -1.37 -11.21
CA SER A 130 0.65 -2.03 -10.24
C SER A 130 -0.16 -2.97 -9.34
N ILE A 131 0.54 -3.95 -8.81
CA ILE A 131 -0.01 -4.86 -7.80
C ILE A 131 0.82 -4.74 -6.54
N ILE A 132 0.15 -4.57 -5.41
CA ILE A 132 0.74 -4.68 -4.08
C ILE A 132 0.23 -5.97 -3.44
N LYS A 133 1.15 -6.81 -2.97
CA LYS A 133 0.86 -7.99 -2.16
C LYS A 133 1.36 -7.75 -0.75
N GLN A 134 0.45 -7.72 0.21
CA GLN A 134 0.72 -7.40 1.60
C GLN A 134 0.54 -8.63 2.48
N LYS A 135 1.47 -8.84 3.40
CA LYS A 135 1.38 -9.88 4.43
C LYS A 135 1.52 -9.28 5.81
N CYS A 136 0.56 -9.60 6.67
CA CYS A 136 0.53 -9.18 8.06
C CYS A 136 0.56 -10.41 8.97
N LYS A 137 1.38 -10.36 10.01
CA LYS A 137 1.31 -11.33 11.10
C LYS A 137 0.32 -10.81 12.12
N ILE A 138 -0.69 -11.61 12.42
CA ILE A 138 -1.69 -11.31 13.45
C ILE A 138 -1.43 -12.23 14.61
N GLU A 139 -1.16 -11.63 15.73
CA GLU A 139 -0.98 -12.33 16.99
C GLU A 139 -2.33 -12.61 17.66
#